data_e7ee4c33e33c4babf19854452d78df39
#
_entry.id   e7ee4c33e33c4babf19854452d78df39
#
_cell.length_a   1.000
_cell.length_b   1.000
_cell.length_c   1.000
_cell.angle_alpha   90.00
_cell.angle_beta   90.00
_cell.angle_gamma   90.00
#
_symmetry.space_group_name_H-M   'P 1'
#
loop_
_entity.id
_entity.type
_entity.pdbx_description
1 polymer ?
#
loop_
_entity_poly.entity_id
_entity_poly.type
_entity_poly.pdbx_seq_one_letter_code
_entity_poly.pdbx_strand_id
1 'polypeptide(L)'
;MPHSFGYRARTRDMFARPFRKQATHELSQKYFINYKVGDIVDIKCDGSVHRGMPHKYYHGRTGIVYTVNKRALGVEVNKIIRGKQLKKRVNLRVEHVRPSKCREDFLNRVKTVEKKKREAKAKGEIVLTKRLPVLPREGATVTVNDNNRPITLYPSPYVPVVLQ
;
A
#
# COMPACT_ATOMS: atom_id res chain seq x y z
N MET A 1 -9.87 -34.14 -10.41
CA MET A 1 -9.24 -33.42 -11.54
C MET A 1 -7.76 -33.19 -11.23
N PRO A 2 -6.86 -33.48 -12.16
CA PRO A 2 -5.44 -33.14 -11.93
C PRO A 2 -5.25 -31.64 -11.79
N HIS A 3 -4.46 -31.25 -10.80
CA HIS A 3 -4.09 -29.84 -10.60
C HIS A 3 -2.74 -29.57 -11.25
N SER A 4 -2.69 -28.60 -12.15
CA SER A 4 -1.42 -28.16 -12.74
C SER A 4 -0.72 -27.16 -11.81
N PHE A 5 0.58 -27.36 -11.60
CA PHE A 5 1.43 -26.52 -10.75
C PHE A 5 2.51 -25.78 -11.54
N GLY A 6 2.20 -25.36 -12.76
CA GLY A 6 3.11 -24.58 -13.60
C GLY A 6 3.48 -23.23 -12.96
N TYR A 7 4.53 -22.59 -13.50
CA TYR A 7 5.05 -21.30 -13.03
C TYR A 7 3.97 -20.21 -12.91
N ARG A 8 3.00 -20.18 -13.85
CA ARG A 8 1.86 -19.25 -13.87
C ARG A 8 0.53 -19.92 -13.50
N ALA A 9 0.52 -21.02 -12.76
CA ALA A 9 -0.73 -21.64 -12.32
C ALA A 9 -1.56 -20.69 -11.46
N ARG A 10 -2.86 -20.59 -11.71
CA ARG A 10 -3.82 -19.74 -10.99
C ARG A 10 -3.49 -18.24 -11.03
N THR A 11 -3.12 -17.74 -12.20
CA THR A 11 -2.75 -16.30 -12.38
C THR A 11 -3.73 -15.56 -13.27
N ARG A 12 -4.82 -16.16 -13.71
CA ARG A 12 -5.79 -15.52 -14.59
C ARG A 12 -6.28 -14.19 -14.05
N ASP A 13 -6.81 -14.19 -12.84
CA ASP A 13 -7.36 -12.98 -12.21
C ASP A 13 -6.24 -12.08 -11.65
N MET A 14 -5.21 -12.68 -11.07
CA MET A 14 -4.09 -11.93 -10.48
C MET A 14 -3.36 -11.06 -11.49
N PHE A 15 -3.17 -11.54 -12.72
CA PHE A 15 -2.49 -10.82 -13.79
C PHE A 15 -3.44 -10.18 -14.79
N ALA A 16 -4.76 -10.28 -14.57
CA ALA A 16 -5.74 -9.62 -15.40
C ALA A 16 -5.60 -8.10 -15.31
N ARG A 17 -5.85 -7.43 -16.41
CA ARG A 17 -5.94 -5.97 -16.40
C ARG A 17 -7.32 -5.54 -15.87
N PRO A 18 -7.39 -4.41 -15.15
CA PRO A 18 -8.68 -3.89 -14.68
C PRO A 18 -9.65 -3.66 -15.84
N PHE A 19 -10.92 -3.87 -15.59
CA PHE A 19 -11.99 -3.49 -16.48
C PHE A 19 -11.88 -2.00 -16.84
N ARG A 20 -12.13 -1.57 -18.03
CA ARG A 20 -11.93 -0.22 -18.59
C ARG A 20 -10.46 0.17 -18.90
N LYS A 21 -9.46 -0.63 -18.49
CA LYS A 21 -8.03 -0.36 -18.77
C LYS A 21 -7.39 -1.43 -19.66
N GLN A 22 -8.19 -2.23 -20.35
CA GLN A 22 -7.68 -3.39 -21.09
C GLN A 22 -6.88 -2.98 -22.35
N ALA A 23 -7.29 -1.93 -23.04
CA ALA A 23 -6.68 -1.50 -24.31
C ALA A 23 -5.57 -0.46 -24.17
N THR A 24 -5.48 0.24 -23.03
CA THR A 24 -4.54 1.36 -22.88
C THR A 24 -3.25 0.93 -22.17
N HIS A 25 -2.11 1.13 -22.82
CA HIS A 25 -0.81 1.07 -22.18
C HIS A 25 -0.56 2.42 -21.48
N GLU A 26 -0.44 2.40 -20.16
CA GLU A 26 0.00 3.57 -19.38
C GLU A 26 1.52 3.76 -19.55
N LEU A 27 1.96 4.05 -20.78
CA LEU A 27 3.38 4.10 -21.14
C LEU A 27 4.10 5.22 -20.38
N SER A 28 3.53 6.41 -20.31
CA SER A 28 4.15 7.59 -19.70
C SER A 28 4.42 7.40 -18.21
N GLN A 29 3.49 6.82 -17.47
CA GLN A 29 3.63 6.65 -16.02
C GLN A 29 4.67 5.60 -15.60
N LYS A 30 5.09 4.72 -16.51
CA LYS A 30 6.03 3.64 -16.21
C LYS A 30 7.43 3.88 -16.75
N TYR A 31 7.52 4.45 -17.94
CA TYR A 31 8.81 4.59 -18.63
C TYR A 31 9.54 5.89 -18.33
N PHE A 32 8.83 6.92 -17.89
CA PHE A 32 9.45 8.22 -17.55
C PHE A 32 9.83 8.36 -16.06
N ILE A 33 9.72 7.27 -15.30
CA ILE A 33 10.16 7.27 -13.90
C ILE A 33 11.64 6.92 -13.84
N ASN A 34 12.43 7.79 -13.25
CA ASN A 34 13.83 7.54 -12.98
C ASN A 34 13.99 6.80 -11.65
N TYR A 35 14.50 5.58 -11.70
CA TYR A 35 14.79 4.77 -10.53
C TYR A 35 16.27 4.88 -10.15
N LYS A 36 16.55 4.89 -8.86
CA LYS A 36 17.91 4.88 -8.29
C LYS A 36 18.09 3.66 -7.39
N VAL A 37 19.34 3.27 -7.19
CA VAL A 37 19.69 2.25 -6.20
C VAL A 37 19.29 2.76 -4.81
N GLY A 38 18.63 1.92 -4.03
CA GLY A 38 18.07 2.28 -2.72
C GLY A 38 16.60 2.69 -2.73
N ASP A 39 16.00 2.94 -3.90
CA ASP A 39 14.59 3.27 -3.98
C ASP A 39 13.70 2.10 -3.52
N ILE A 40 12.63 2.42 -2.82
CA ILE A 40 11.63 1.44 -2.41
C ILE A 40 10.56 1.37 -3.48
N VAL A 41 10.30 0.16 -3.97
CA VAL A 41 9.41 -0.10 -5.10
C VAL A 41 8.43 -1.22 -4.80
N ASP A 42 7.24 -1.10 -5.37
CA ASP A 42 6.21 -2.13 -5.31
C ASP A 42 6.18 -2.92 -6.62
N ILE A 43 6.16 -4.24 -6.51
CA ILE A 43 6.11 -5.15 -7.65
C ILE A 43 4.64 -5.36 -8.01
N LYS A 44 4.25 -4.85 -9.17
CA LYS A 44 2.92 -5.05 -9.74
C LYS A 44 3.03 -5.54 -11.17
N CYS A 45 2.80 -6.84 -11.37
CA CYS A 45 2.85 -7.43 -12.69
C CYS A 45 1.82 -6.80 -13.63
N ASP A 46 2.24 -6.46 -14.82
CA ASP A 46 1.36 -6.03 -15.91
C ASP A 46 1.10 -7.22 -16.83
N GLY A 47 -0.14 -7.64 -16.93
CA GLY A 47 -0.54 -8.80 -17.74
C GLY A 47 -0.35 -8.60 -19.25
N SER A 48 -0.25 -7.36 -19.73
CA SER A 48 -0.01 -7.08 -21.14
C SER A 48 1.44 -7.25 -21.57
N VAL A 49 2.39 -7.19 -20.62
CA VAL A 49 3.83 -7.35 -20.88
C VAL A 49 4.31 -8.65 -20.26
N HIS A 50 4.60 -9.66 -21.09
CA HIS A 50 5.02 -10.98 -20.60
C HIS A 50 6.52 -11.05 -20.29
N ARG A 51 7.33 -10.21 -20.94
CA ARG A 51 8.78 -10.22 -20.76
C ARG A 51 9.18 -9.65 -19.39
N GLY A 52 10.09 -10.34 -18.70
CA GLY A 52 10.59 -9.90 -17.39
C GLY A 52 9.54 -9.86 -16.29
N MET A 53 8.45 -10.60 -16.43
CA MET A 53 7.41 -10.75 -15.43
C MET A 53 7.91 -11.66 -14.30
N PRO A 54 7.77 -11.22 -13.02
CA PRO A 54 8.16 -12.05 -11.89
C PRO A 54 7.18 -13.19 -11.63
N HIS A 55 7.60 -14.15 -10.81
CA HIS A 55 6.70 -15.17 -10.29
C HIS A 55 5.57 -14.55 -9.46
N LYS A 56 4.39 -15.15 -9.49
CA LYS A 56 3.18 -14.69 -8.76
C LYS A 56 3.40 -14.39 -7.28
N TYR A 57 4.34 -15.06 -6.62
CA TYR A 57 4.67 -14.81 -5.22
C TYR A 57 5.13 -13.36 -4.97
N TYR A 58 5.84 -12.77 -5.92
CA TYR A 58 6.37 -11.42 -5.79
C TYR A 58 5.39 -10.32 -6.17
N HIS A 59 4.26 -10.68 -6.79
CA HIS A 59 3.20 -9.72 -7.09
C HIS A 59 2.63 -9.11 -5.81
N GLY A 60 2.55 -7.78 -5.73
CA GLY A 60 2.10 -7.05 -4.54
C GLY A 60 3.14 -6.96 -3.40
N ARG A 61 4.38 -7.40 -3.63
CA ARG A 61 5.46 -7.26 -2.65
C ARG A 61 6.25 -5.98 -2.89
N THR A 62 6.75 -5.42 -1.80
CA THR A 62 7.63 -4.25 -1.81
C THR A 62 9.07 -4.70 -1.64
N GLY A 63 9.98 -4.07 -2.36
CA GLY A 63 11.41 -4.35 -2.29
C GLY A 63 12.26 -3.11 -2.47
N ILE A 64 13.58 -3.28 -2.37
CA ILE A 64 14.56 -2.21 -2.53
C ILE A 64 15.35 -2.46 -3.81
N VAL A 65 15.53 -1.43 -4.62
CA VAL A 65 16.32 -1.50 -5.85
C VAL A 65 17.79 -1.64 -5.49
N TYR A 66 18.45 -2.72 -5.95
CA TYR A 66 19.89 -2.92 -5.75
C TYR A 66 20.70 -2.68 -7.03
N THR A 67 20.07 -2.74 -8.20
CA THR A 67 20.71 -2.40 -9.47
C THR A 67 19.72 -1.85 -10.49
N VAL A 68 20.19 -0.93 -11.32
CA VAL A 68 19.40 -0.33 -12.39
C VAL A 68 20.08 -0.64 -13.72
N ASN A 69 19.33 -1.27 -14.62
CA ASN A 69 19.78 -1.60 -15.98
C ASN A 69 18.93 -0.83 -17.01
N LYS A 70 19.33 -0.84 -18.29
CA LYS A 70 18.66 -0.11 -19.38
C LYS A 70 17.13 -0.28 -19.42
N ARG A 71 16.61 -1.49 -19.20
CA ARG A 71 15.18 -1.83 -19.30
C ARG A 71 14.64 -2.60 -18.09
N ALA A 72 15.50 -2.90 -17.12
CA ALA A 72 15.17 -3.75 -15.99
C ALA A 72 15.74 -3.18 -14.69
N LEU A 73 15.10 -3.53 -13.61
CA LEU A 73 15.52 -3.21 -12.25
C LEU A 73 15.81 -4.52 -11.51
N GLY A 74 16.91 -4.57 -10.79
CA GLY A 74 17.12 -5.60 -9.79
C GLY A 74 16.53 -5.15 -8.46
N VAL A 75 15.59 -5.93 -7.95
CA VAL A 75 14.87 -5.63 -6.70
C VAL A 75 15.15 -6.72 -5.67
N GLU A 76 15.52 -6.32 -4.48
CA GLU A 76 15.73 -7.19 -3.34
C GLU A 76 14.45 -7.24 -2.50
N VAL A 77 13.87 -8.44 -2.37
CA VAL A 77 12.58 -8.67 -1.70
C VAL A 77 12.76 -9.69 -0.59
N ASN A 78 12.17 -9.44 0.57
CA ASN A 78 12.16 -10.38 1.66
C ASN A 78 11.16 -11.50 1.40
N LYS A 79 11.62 -12.75 1.51
CA LYS A 79 10.81 -13.95 1.38
C LYS A 79 10.92 -14.81 2.63
N ILE A 80 9.79 -15.19 3.20
CA ILE A 80 9.74 -16.10 4.35
C ILE A 80 9.70 -17.53 3.82
N ILE A 81 10.68 -18.33 4.22
CA ILE A 81 10.79 -19.75 3.87
C ILE A 81 11.03 -20.53 5.17
N ARG A 82 10.14 -21.45 5.51
CA ARG A 82 10.24 -22.27 6.73
C ARG A 82 10.56 -21.45 7.99
N GLY A 83 9.85 -20.35 8.22
CA GLY A 83 10.05 -19.45 9.36
C GLY A 83 11.26 -18.52 9.28
N LYS A 84 12.15 -18.68 8.30
CA LYS A 84 13.32 -17.81 8.12
C LYS A 84 13.04 -16.75 7.03
N GLN A 85 13.45 -15.51 7.31
CA GLN A 85 13.37 -14.42 6.35
C GLN A 85 14.66 -14.37 5.51
N LEU A 86 14.51 -14.59 4.21
CA LEU A 86 15.61 -14.57 3.25
C LEU A 86 15.41 -13.42 2.26
N LYS A 87 16.47 -12.70 1.96
CA LYS A 87 16.50 -11.70 0.89
C LYS A 87 16.64 -12.40 -0.46
N LYS A 88 15.69 -12.15 -1.36
CA LYS A 88 15.71 -12.67 -2.72
C LYS A 88 15.90 -11.54 -3.72
N ARG A 89 16.87 -11.68 -4.61
CA ARG A 89 17.13 -10.75 -5.70
C ARG A 89 16.37 -11.19 -6.93
N VAL A 90 15.54 -10.31 -7.46
CA VAL A 90 14.68 -10.57 -8.61
C VAL A 90 14.90 -9.47 -9.63
N ASN A 91 15.19 -9.87 -10.88
CA ASN A 91 15.31 -8.91 -11.97
C ASN A 91 13.95 -8.76 -12.67
N LEU A 92 13.48 -7.54 -12.75
CA LEU A 92 12.18 -7.18 -13.24
C LEU A 92 12.28 -6.11 -14.32
N ARG A 93 11.44 -6.18 -15.36
CA ARG A 93 11.34 -5.05 -16.27
C ARG A 93 10.56 -3.91 -15.61
N VAL A 94 10.84 -2.68 -16.02
CA VAL A 94 10.25 -1.46 -15.46
C VAL A 94 8.71 -1.45 -15.50
N GLU A 95 8.12 -2.17 -16.46
CA GLU A 95 6.67 -2.28 -16.63
C GLU A 95 5.97 -2.97 -15.44
N HIS A 96 6.73 -3.79 -14.69
CA HIS A 96 6.22 -4.53 -13.53
C HIS A 96 6.55 -3.89 -12.19
N VAL A 97 7.11 -2.70 -12.18
CA VAL A 97 7.56 -2.00 -10.97
C VAL A 97 6.87 -0.64 -10.87
N ARG A 98 6.56 -0.22 -9.64
CA ARG A 98 6.02 1.10 -9.32
C ARG A 98 6.76 1.68 -8.13
N PRO A 99 6.96 3.01 -8.04
CA PRO A 99 7.44 3.63 -6.81
C PRO A 99 6.49 3.32 -5.65
N SER A 100 7.05 2.93 -4.51
CA SER A 100 6.26 2.62 -3.33
C SER A 100 5.88 3.89 -2.58
N LYS A 101 4.63 3.97 -2.15
CA LYS A 101 4.13 5.05 -1.30
C LYS A 101 4.45 4.85 0.18
N CYS A 102 5.01 3.70 0.57
CA CYS A 102 5.28 3.40 1.98
C CYS A 102 6.26 4.39 2.62
N ARG A 103 7.11 5.02 1.82
CA ARG A 103 8.11 5.99 2.28
C ARG A 103 7.58 7.43 2.33
N GLU A 104 6.48 7.70 1.66
CA GLU A 104 5.92 9.06 1.49
C GLU A 104 5.51 9.68 2.82
N ASP A 105 4.78 8.94 3.64
CA ASP A 105 4.34 9.40 4.96
C ASP A 105 5.52 9.75 5.88
N PHE A 106 6.54 8.89 5.91
CA PHE A 106 7.75 9.13 6.68
C PHE A 106 8.45 10.42 6.25
N LEU A 107 8.65 10.62 4.94
CA LEU A 107 9.32 11.80 4.40
C LEU A 107 8.52 13.09 4.69
N ASN A 108 7.21 13.04 4.55
CA ASN A 108 6.32 14.15 4.87
C ASN A 108 6.36 14.48 6.37
N ARG A 109 6.38 13.46 7.22
CA ARG A 109 6.50 13.64 8.67
C ARG A 109 7.83 14.30 9.05
N VAL A 110 8.95 13.87 8.45
CA VAL A 110 10.27 14.50 8.70
C VAL A 110 10.22 15.98 8.36
N LYS A 111 9.74 16.34 7.15
CA LYS A 111 9.59 17.74 6.73
C LYS A 111 8.72 18.55 7.69
N THR A 112 7.60 17.98 8.11
CA THR A 112 6.65 18.64 9.02
C THR A 112 7.26 18.86 10.40
N VAL A 113 7.98 17.85 10.92
CA VAL A 113 8.66 17.93 12.22
C VAL A 113 9.77 18.97 12.18
N GLU A 114 10.57 19.02 11.12
CA GLU A 114 11.63 20.02 10.97
C GLU A 114 11.06 21.44 10.88
N LYS A 115 9.97 21.63 10.14
CA LYS A 115 9.28 22.92 10.08
C LYS A 115 8.78 23.35 11.45
N LYS A 116 8.11 22.48 12.21
CA LYS A 116 7.63 22.75 13.56
C LYS A 116 8.78 23.10 14.51
N LYS A 117 9.90 22.36 14.46
CA LYS A 117 11.08 22.66 15.29
C LYS A 117 11.70 24.01 14.96
N ARG A 118 11.76 24.38 13.69
CA ARG A 118 12.28 25.67 13.25
C ARG A 118 11.40 26.83 13.73
N GLU A 119 10.09 26.71 13.60
CA GLU A 119 9.11 27.69 14.08
C GLU A 119 9.17 27.84 15.61
N ALA A 120 9.23 26.74 16.34
CA ALA A 120 9.35 26.73 17.80
C ALA A 120 10.68 27.39 18.28
N LYS A 121 11.79 27.09 17.61
CA LYS A 121 13.09 27.72 17.92
C LYS A 121 13.05 29.24 17.72
N ALA A 122 12.34 29.71 16.68
CA ALA A 122 12.18 31.13 16.44
C ALA A 122 11.35 31.82 17.53
N LYS A 123 10.41 31.08 18.15
CA LYS A 123 9.58 31.57 19.27
C LYS A 123 10.20 31.34 20.65
N GLY A 124 11.30 30.58 20.75
CA GLY A 124 11.91 30.17 22.00
C GLY A 124 11.14 29.07 22.76
N GLU A 125 10.25 28.35 22.07
CA GLU A 125 9.40 27.30 22.64
C GLU A 125 10.00 25.90 22.41
N ILE A 126 9.74 24.98 23.35
CA ILE A 126 10.09 23.56 23.21
C ILE A 126 8.85 22.79 22.75
N VAL A 127 8.91 22.20 21.55
CA VAL A 127 7.79 21.43 20.99
C VAL A 127 8.07 19.93 21.06
N LEU A 128 7.12 19.18 21.62
CA LEU A 128 7.13 17.73 21.63
C LEU A 128 6.73 17.19 20.23
N THR A 129 7.68 16.53 19.57
CA THR A 129 7.48 16.01 18.21
C THR A 129 7.27 14.48 18.16
N LYS A 130 7.28 13.80 19.31
CA LYS A 130 6.99 12.36 19.39
C LYS A 130 5.52 12.09 19.07
N ARG A 131 5.26 11.01 18.32
CA ARG A 131 3.88 10.51 18.17
C ARG A 131 3.43 9.90 19.49
N LEU A 132 2.33 10.41 20.03
CA LEU A 132 1.72 9.85 21.23
C LEU A 132 0.78 8.68 20.84
N PRO A 133 0.63 7.67 21.70
CA PRO A 133 -0.36 6.62 21.50
C PRO A 133 -1.76 7.23 21.51
N VAL A 134 -2.68 6.63 20.77
CA VAL A 134 -4.09 7.01 20.81
C VAL A 134 -4.67 6.55 22.14
N LEU A 135 -5.01 7.51 22.98
CA LEU A 135 -5.67 7.27 24.27
C LEU A 135 -7.19 7.13 24.05
N PRO A 136 -7.90 6.48 25.01
CA PRO A 136 -9.36 6.49 25.02
C PRO A 136 -9.87 7.94 24.99
N ARG A 137 -11.06 8.14 24.44
CA ARG A 137 -11.70 9.45 24.45
C ARG A 137 -11.90 9.90 25.89
N GLU A 138 -11.70 11.19 26.15
CA GLU A 138 -12.01 11.78 27.43
C GLU A 138 -13.51 11.66 27.71
N GLY A 139 -13.87 11.57 29.02
CA GLY A 139 -15.25 11.58 29.43
C GLY A 139 -15.91 12.90 29.02
N ALA A 140 -17.10 12.83 28.46
CA ALA A 140 -17.88 14.01 28.08
C ALA A 140 -19.24 13.99 28.77
N THR A 141 -19.66 15.15 29.29
CA THR A 141 -21.01 15.35 29.81
C THR A 141 -21.86 15.86 28.67
N VAL A 142 -22.91 15.11 28.33
CA VAL A 142 -23.88 15.52 27.32
C VAL A 142 -25.04 16.22 28.01
N THR A 143 -25.20 17.51 27.73
CA THR A 143 -26.38 18.25 28.21
C THR A 143 -27.58 17.94 27.32
N VAL A 144 -28.71 17.63 27.94
CA VAL A 144 -29.95 17.33 27.23
C VAL A 144 -30.60 18.65 26.82
N ASN A 145 -30.64 18.89 25.51
CA ASN A 145 -31.36 20.02 24.91
C ASN A 145 -32.52 19.47 24.06
N ASP A 146 -33.42 20.33 23.61
CA ASP A 146 -34.56 19.90 22.78
C ASP A 146 -34.15 19.15 21.49
N ASN A 147 -32.97 19.47 20.94
CA ASN A 147 -32.43 18.82 19.76
C ASN A 147 -31.64 17.54 20.06
N ASN A 148 -31.36 17.23 21.32
CA ASN A 148 -30.50 16.10 21.73
C ASN A 148 -31.11 15.34 22.93
N ARG A 149 -32.43 15.07 22.86
CA ARG A 149 -33.09 14.25 23.86
C ARG A 149 -32.73 12.79 23.73
N PRO A 150 -32.36 12.09 24.80
CA PRO A 150 -32.11 10.66 24.74
C PRO A 150 -33.36 9.91 24.31
N ILE A 151 -33.22 9.04 23.30
CA ILE A 151 -34.29 8.20 22.79
C ILE A 151 -34.06 6.79 23.30
N THR A 152 -35.06 6.20 23.97
CA THR A 152 -35.00 4.78 24.36
C THR A 152 -35.33 3.91 23.15
N LEU A 153 -34.39 3.08 22.74
CA LEU A 153 -34.61 2.13 21.66
C LEU A 153 -35.13 0.82 22.25
N TYR A 154 -36.27 0.38 21.74
CA TYR A 154 -36.84 -0.93 22.04
C TYR A 154 -36.57 -1.87 20.85
N PRO A 155 -36.41 -3.20 21.09
CA PRO A 155 -36.35 -4.16 20.01
C PRO A 155 -37.68 -4.12 19.23
N SER A 156 -37.60 -3.98 17.92
CA SER A 156 -38.80 -4.04 17.07
C SER A 156 -39.38 -5.48 17.09
N PRO A 157 -40.71 -5.62 17.16
CA PRO A 157 -41.35 -6.94 17.08
C PRO A 157 -41.03 -7.61 15.74
N TYR A 158 -40.89 -8.92 15.77
CA TYR A 158 -40.65 -9.72 14.55
C TYR A 158 -41.87 -9.62 13.62
N VAL A 159 -41.66 -9.11 12.42
CA VAL A 159 -42.67 -9.12 11.35
C VAL A 159 -42.26 -10.17 10.35
N PRO A 160 -43.05 -11.27 10.17
CA PRO A 160 -42.76 -12.27 9.14
C PRO A 160 -42.87 -11.64 7.77
N VAL A 161 -41.81 -11.78 6.95
CA VAL A 161 -41.85 -11.38 5.53
C VAL A 161 -42.65 -12.45 4.79
N VAL A 162 -43.88 -12.15 4.42
CA VAL A 162 -44.66 -12.96 3.51
C VAL A 162 -44.18 -12.60 2.11
N LEU A 163 -43.44 -13.52 1.48
CA LEU A 163 -43.09 -13.40 0.07
C LEU A 163 -44.43 -13.61 -0.72
N GLN A 164 -44.88 -12.52 -1.35
CA GLN A 164 -45.96 -12.59 -2.36
C GLN A 164 -45.42 -13.04 -3.69
#